data_d6798627e4b21187bf93f885dbb0a664
#
_entry.id   d6798627e4b21187bf93f885dbb0a664
#
_cell.length_a   1.000
_cell.length_b   1.000
_cell.length_c   1.000
_cell.angle_alpha   90.00
_cell.angle_beta   90.00
_cell.angle_gamma   90.00
#
_symmetry.space_group_name_H-M   'P 1'
#
loop_
_entity.id
_entity.type
_entity.pdbx_description
1 polymer ?
#
loop_
_entity_poly.entity_id
_entity_poly.type
_entity_poly.pdbx_seq_one_letter_code
_entity_poly.pdbx_strand_id
1 'polypeptide(L)'
;MKHLMKKITYIAALLALIMTCVLPLEAKTRRAVVIGLGEQLDKSWGKINGDKDVPLVVSMLKANGFSDIATLTNKNATKAGIVNAFNSLINRSRKGDIIYIQFSGHGQMMTDMNGDEKDGLDEAWIPYDAYLKYCSKDKGEKHLSDDEIAQYLTRLRSKIGSEGVIAVIVDACHSGDSTRDLCENDSVVIRGVDIDFVIPGERTKSSSRSTESWLTLSACQDFQLNQEYNGVGKLTHILVNNWRGFVGKSDQAIYNAIDAVYETRKYKGPIAQNPRLSGETGRVLSLIFNKK
;
A
#
# COMPACT_ATOMS: atom_id res chain seq x y z
N MET A 1 -31.87 -47.42 -39.06
CA MET A 1 -31.30 -46.14 -39.50
C MET A 1 -31.85 -44.98 -38.71
N LYS A 2 -33.14 -44.69 -38.67
CA LYS A 2 -33.73 -43.51 -37.95
C LYS A 2 -33.41 -43.45 -36.44
N HIS A 3 -33.28 -44.59 -35.76
CA HIS A 3 -33.00 -44.60 -34.30
C HIS A 3 -31.52 -44.30 -33.96
N LEU A 4 -30.62 -44.71 -34.86
CA LEU A 4 -29.18 -44.41 -34.72
C LEU A 4 -28.90 -42.93 -34.99
N MET A 5 -29.54 -42.36 -35.99
CA MET A 5 -29.43 -40.91 -36.30
C MET A 5 -29.91 -40.04 -35.10
N LYS A 6 -31.05 -40.38 -34.47
CA LYS A 6 -31.53 -39.68 -33.27
C LYS A 6 -30.52 -39.71 -32.13
N LYS A 7 -29.90 -40.89 -31.87
CA LYS A 7 -28.86 -41.02 -30.81
C LYS A 7 -27.62 -40.13 -31.11
N ILE A 8 -27.17 -40.08 -32.36
CA ILE A 8 -26.04 -39.27 -32.77
C ILE A 8 -26.39 -37.77 -32.60
N THR A 9 -27.61 -37.34 -32.92
CA THR A 9 -28.06 -35.94 -32.75
C THR A 9 -28.10 -35.55 -31.25
N TYR A 10 -28.57 -36.45 -30.34
CA TYR A 10 -28.57 -36.17 -28.90
C TYR A 10 -27.17 -36.13 -28.32
N ILE A 11 -26.25 -36.98 -28.79
CA ILE A 11 -24.85 -36.95 -28.32
C ILE A 11 -24.14 -35.65 -28.81
N ALA A 12 -24.38 -35.27 -30.05
CA ALA A 12 -23.83 -34.00 -30.60
C ALA A 12 -24.39 -32.76 -29.86
N ALA A 13 -25.72 -32.77 -29.56
CA ALA A 13 -26.33 -31.68 -28.79
C ALA A 13 -25.81 -31.64 -27.34
N LEU A 14 -25.57 -32.81 -26.68
CA LEU A 14 -25.01 -32.86 -25.37
C LEU A 14 -23.54 -32.41 -25.33
N LEU A 15 -22.75 -32.79 -26.34
CA LEU A 15 -21.36 -32.31 -26.48
C LEU A 15 -21.28 -30.81 -26.77
N ALA A 16 -22.19 -30.27 -27.58
CA ALA A 16 -22.31 -28.83 -27.82
C ALA A 16 -22.70 -28.07 -26.54
N LEU A 17 -23.59 -28.63 -25.71
CA LEU A 17 -24.02 -28.04 -24.46
C LEU A 17 -22.88 -28.04 -23.41
N ILE A 18 -22.04 -29.09 -23.37
CA ILE A 18 -20.86 -29.17 -22.48
C ILE A 18 -19.79 -28.16 -22.96
N MET A 19 -19.63 -27.95 -24.24
CA MET A 19 -18.64 -27.02 -24.79
C MET A 19 -18.97 -25.55 -24.51
N THR A 20 -20.24 -25.19 -24.27
CA THR A 20 -20.68 -23.83 -23.93
C THR A 20 -20.52 -23.46 -22.44
N CYS A 21 -20.27 -24.43 -21.56
CA CYS A 21 -20.15 -24.22 -20.12
C CYS A 21 -18.70 -24.08 -19.61
N VAL A 22 -17.71 -24.19 -20.49
CA VAL A 22 -16.32 -23.85 -20.10
C VAL A 22 -16.17 -22.34 -20.20
N LEU A 23 -16.68 -21.62 -19.19
CA LEU A 23 -16.27 -20.23 -18.97
C LEU A 23 -14.74 -20.24 -18.84
N PRO A 24 -14.00 -19.47 -19.64
CA PRO A 24 -12.56 -19.37 -19.44
C PRO A 24 -12.34 -18.94 -17.99
N LEU A 25 -11.65 -19.74 -17.22
CA LEU A 25 -11.17 -19.35 -15.90
C LEU A 25 -10.22 -18.17 -16.16
N GLU A 26 -10.73 -16.93 -16.02
CA GLU A 26 -9.88 -15.75 -16.19
C GLU A 26 -8.70 -15.88 -15.21
N ALA A 27 -7.51 -15.94 -15.78
CA ALA A 27 -6.29 -16.05 -14.97
C ALA A 27 -6.19 -14.80 -14.08
N LYS A 28 -6.05 -15.01 -12.77
CA LYS A 28 -5.84 -13.93 -11.80
C LYS A 28 -4.65 -13.09 -12.21
N THR A 29 -4.88 -11.80 -12.45
CA THR A 29 -3.81 -10.88 -12.84
C THR A 29 -3.17 -10.30 -11.58
N ARG A 30 -1.84 -10.16 -11.61
CA ARG A 30 -1.06 -9.52 -10.55
C ARG A 30 -0.79 -8.08 -10.95
N ARG A 31 -1.38 -7.13 -10.21
CA ARG A 31 -1.30 -5.69 -10.49
C ARG A 31 -0.68 -4.94 -9.34
N ALA A 32 0.06 -3.89 -9.63
CA ALA A 32 0.66 -3.07 -8.60
C ALA A 32 0.62 -1.58 -8.94
N VAL A 33 0.59 -0.77 -7.86
CA VAL A 33 0.93 0.65 -7.86
C VAL A 33 2.05 0.84 -6.85
N VAL A 34 3.18 1.37 -7.30
CA VAL A 34 4.36 1.62 -6.45
C VAL A 34 4.69 3.10 -6.51
N ILE A 35 4.61 3.76 -5.36
CA ILE A 35 4.78 5.20 -5.21
C ILE A 35 6.01 5.44 -4.35
N GLY A 36 6.92 6.32 -4.80
CA GLY A 36 8.11 6.66 -4.03
C GLY A 36 8.53 8.12 -4.22
N LEU A 37 8.74 8.81 -3.11
CA LEU A 37 9.14 10.21 -3.08
C LEU A 37 10.48 10.38 -2.36
N GLY A 38 11.41 11.07 -3.00
CA GLY A 38 12.68 11.52 -2.41
C GLY A 38 12.67 13.00 -2.08
N GLU A 39 11.75 13.76 -2.68
CA GLU A 39 11.57 15.19 -2.46
C GLU A 39 10.13 15.61 -2.71
N GLN A 40 9.74 16.74 -2.14
CA GLN A 40 8.48 17.43 -2.37
C GLN A 40 8.71 18.80 -3.06
N LEU A 41 7.64 19.37 -3.61
CA LEU A 41 7.62 20.71 -4.20
C LEU A 41 7.95 21.77 -3.15
N ASP A 42 7.34 21.68 -1.98
CA ASP A 42 7.69 22.51 -0.82
C ASP A 42 9.02 22.04 -0.24
N LYS A 43 10.01 22.92 -0.26
CA LYS A 43 11.38 22.65 0.22
C LYS A 43 11.53 22.68 1.74
N SER A 44 10.43 22.96 2.47
CA SER A 44 10.37 22.79 3.93
C SER A 44 10.36 21.32 4.36
N TRP A 45 9.98 20.42 3.44
CA TRP A 45 10.12 18.97 3.68
C TRP A 45 11.58 18.54 3.63
N GLY A 46 11.97 17.69 4.57
CA GLY A 46 13.28 17.03 4.56
C GLY A 46 13.42 16.12 3.33
N LYS A 47 14.63 16.00 2.79
CA LYS A 47 14.92 15.03 1.73
C LYS A 47 15.00 13.63 2.31
N ILE A 48 14.40 12.68 1.61
CA ILE A 48 14.42 11.25 1.91
C ILE A 48 14.77 10.46 0.64
N ASN A 49 14.71 9.14 0.69
CA ASN A 49 15.08 8.28 -0.45
C ASN A 49 13.96 7.32 -0.87
N GLY A 50 12.68 7.69 -0.69
CA GLY A 50 11.56 6.83 -1.03
C GLY A 50 11.45 6.51 -2.53
N ASP A 51 11.93 7.39 -3.39
CA ASP A 51 12.03 7.15 -4.84
C ASP A 51 13.01 6.02 -5.20
N LYS A 52 14.04 5.78 -4.37
CA LYS A 52 14.99 4.67 -4.55
C LYS A 52 14.41 3.31 -4.19
N ASP A 53 13.35 3.26 -3.41
CA ASP A 53 12.63 2.04 -3.08
C ASP A 53 11.94 1.45 -4.32
N VAL A 54 11.43 2.32 -5.21
CA VAL A 54 10.61 1.92 -6.36
C VAL A 54 11.27 0.88 -7.27
N PRO A 55 12.49 1.07 -7.78
CA PRO A 55 13.12 0.08 -8.65
C PRO A 55 13.36 -1.27 -7.95
N LEU A 56 13.65 -1.28 -6.64
CA LEU A 56 13.85 -2.49 -5.86
C LEU A 56 12.55 -3.28 -5.74
N VAL A 57 11.47 -2.59 -5.38
CA VAL A 57 10.12 -3.18 -5.26
C VAL A 57 9.63 -3.69 -6.61
N VAL A 58 9.80 -2.92 -7.69
CA VAL A 58 9.42 -3.35 -9.05
C VAL A 58 10.17 -4.62 -9.45
N SER A 59 11.46 -4.72 -9.14
CA SER A 59 12.25 -5.93 -9.40
C SER A 59 11.71 -7.14 -8.64
N MET A 60 11.41 -6.97 -7.34
CA MET A 60 10.79 -8.00 -6.50
C MET A 60 9.43 -8.43 -7.05
N LEU A 61 8.56 -7.49 -7.42
CA LEU A 61 7.23 -7.77 -7.94
C LEU A 61 7.28 -8.51 -9.29
N LYS A 62 8.17 -8.10 -10.20
CA LYS A 62 8.38 -8.81 -11.48
C LYS A 62 8.84 -10.26 -11.25
N ALA A 63 9.75 -10.48 -10.29
CA ALA A 63 10.17 -11.83 -9.92
C ALA A 63 9.02 -12.67 -9.36
N ASN A 64 7.98 -12.03 -8.79
CA ASN A 64 6.76 -12.65 -8.29
C ASN A 64 5.61 -12.65 -9.31
N GLY A 65 5.87 -12.39 -10.60
CA GLY A 65 4.90 -12.54 -11.68
C GLY A 65 3.93 -11.37 -11.84
N PHE A 66 4.21 -10.21 -11.23
CA PHE A 66 3.45 -8.98 -11.52
C PHE A 66 3.84 -8.45 -12.90
N SER A 67 2.86 -8.27 -13.76
CA SER A 67 3.04 -7.79 -15.14
C SER A 67 2.41 -6.42 -15.38
N ASP A 68 1.43 -6.03 -14.58
CA ASP A 68 0.77 -4.72 -14.64
C ASP A 68 1.22 -3.89 -13.43
N ILE A 69 2.31 -3.13 -13.60
CA ILE A 69 2.92 -2.33 -12.52
C ILE A 69 2.96 -0.87 -12.95
N ALA A 70 2.21 -0.02 -12.27
CA ALA A 70 2.30 1.43 -12.40
C ALA A 70 3.28 1.98 -11.35
N THR A 71 4.14 2.91 -11.75
CA THR A 71 5.10 3.57 -10.86
C THR A 71 4.94 5.07 -10.89
N LEU A 72 5.00 5.71 -9.71
CA LEU A 72 5.02 7.15 -9.58
C LEU A 72 6.20 7.55 -8.69
N THR A 73 7.03 8.48 -9.17
CA THR A 73 8.17 9.00 -8.40
C THR A 73 8.20 10.51 -8.42
N ASN A 74 8.55 11.11 -7.30
CA ASN A 74 8.77 12.54 -7.14
C ASN A 74 7.66 13.38 -7.82
N LYS A 75 7.99 14.26 -8.75
CA LYS A 75 7.05 15.17 -9.44
C LYS A 75 5.85 14.49 -10.13
N ASN A 76 5.92 13.17 -10.38
CA ASN A 76 4.80 12.42 -10.93
C ASN A 76 3.87 11.88 -9.84
N ALA A 77 4.34 11.83 -8.59
CA ALA A 77 3.58 11.40 -7.42
C ALA A 77 2.85 12.57 -6.74
N THR A 78 2.24 13.48 -7.52
CA THR A 78 1.29 14.48 -7.02
C THR A 78 0.03 13.79 -6.53
N LYS A 79 -0.78 14.47 -5.69
CA LYS A 79 -2.07 13.92 -5.29
C LYS A 79 -2.91 13.50 -6.50
N ALA A 80 -3.04 14.35 -7.50
CA ALA A 80 -3.76 14.02 -8.72
C ALA A 80 -3.16 12.81 -9.46
N GLY A 81 -1.83 12.69 -9.51
CA GLY A 81 -1.14 11.54 -10.10
C GLY A 81 -1.46 10.25 -9.38
N ILE A 82 -1.43 10.25 -8.04
CA ILE A 82 -1.75 9.08 -7.20
C ILE A 82 -3.22 8.69 -7.38
N VAL A 83 -4.14 9.64 -7.31
CA VAL A 83 -5.58 9.42 -7.51
C VAL A 83 -5.86 8.81 -8.90
N ASN A 84 -5.22 9.33 -9.94
CA ASN A 84 -5.34 8.79 -11.30
C ASN A 84 -4.81 7.34 -11.38
N ALA A 85 -3.70 7.03 -10.70
CA ALA A 85 -3.17 5.67 -10.65
C ALA A 85 -4.12 4.70 -9.94
N PHE A 86 -4.73 5.10 -8.82
CA PHE A 86 -5.75 4.31 -8.13
C PHE A 86 -6.98 4.09 -9.00
N ASN A 87 -7.54 5.14 -9.62
CA ASN A 87 -8.68 5.02 -10.51
C ASN A 87 -8.38 4.10 -11.71
N SER A 88 -7.19 4.24 -12.30
CA SER A 88 -6.73 3.37 -13.37
C SER A 88 -6.59 1.91 -12.92
N LEU A 89 -6.02 1.66 -11.73
CA LEU A 89 -5.94 0.32 -11.14
C LEU A 89 -7.33 -0.29 -10.95
N ILE A 90 -8.27 0.45 -10.34
CA ILE A 90 -9.66 0.02 -10.12
C ILE A 90 -10.34 -0.34 -11.45
N ASN A 91 -10.18 0.50 -12.48
CA ASN A 91 -10.82 0.28 -13.77
C ASN A 91 -10.31 -0.98 -14.49
N ARG A 92 -9.02 -1.30 -14.34
CA ARG A 92 -8.40 -2.50 -14.94
C ARG A 92 -8.58 -3.77 -14.12
N SER A 93 -8.90 -3.64 -12.83
CA SER A 93 -9.03 -4.77 -11.92
C SER A 93 -10.25 -5.63 -12.21
N ARG A 94 -10.11 -6.93 -12.00
CA ARG A 94 -11.14 -7.96 -12.20
C ARG A 94 -11.24 -8.88 -10.98
N LYS A 95 -12.33 -9.62 -10.92
CA LYS A 95 -12.57 -10.60 -9.85
C LYS A 95 -11.37 -11.56 -9.68
N GLY A 96 -10.91 -11.71 -8.45
CA GLY A 96 -9.82 -12.61 -8.10
C GLY A 96 -8.41 -12.06 -8.31
N ASP A 97 -8.23 -10.82 -8.81
CA ASP A 97 -6.92 -10.22 -9.00
C ASP A 97 -6.12 -10.12 -7.69
N ILE A 98 -4.81 -10.12 -7.82
CA ILE A 98 -3.84 -9.98 -6.72
C ILE A 98 -3.23 -8.58 -6.83
N ILE A 99 -3.49 -7.76 -5.82
CA ILE A 99 -3.13 -6.34 -5.82
C ILE A 99 -2.03 -6.06 -4.79
N TYR A 100 -1.02 -5.32 -5.21
CA TYR A 100 0.02 -4.78 -4.36
C TYR A 100 0.07 -3.26 -4.53
N ILE A 101 0.00 -2.54 -3.42
CA ILE A 101 0.16 -1.08 -3.38
C ILE A 101 1.28 -0.78 -2.40
N GLN A 102 2.24 0.06 -2.80
CA GLN A 102 3.26 0.55 -1.89
C GLN A 102 3.37 2.06 -1.98
N PHE A 103 3.45 2.68 -0.81
CA PHE A 103 3.82 4.08 -0.62
C PHE A 103 5.12 4.14 0.17
N SER A 104 6.12 4.82 -0.38
CA SER A 104 7.43 5.09 0.24
C SER A 104 7.67 6.59 0.21
N GLY A 105 7.48 7.25 1.35
CA GLY A 105 7.51 8.72 1.39
C GLY A 105 7.39 9.27 2.80
N HIS A 106 7.13 10.56 2.93
CA HIS A 106 6.74 11.17 4.19
C HIS A 106 5.29 10.81 4.53
N GLY A 107 5.02 10.65 5.82
CA GLY A 107 3.68 10.72 6.39
C GLY A 107 3.57 11.91 7.33
N GLN A 108 2.35 12.33 7.64
CA GLN A 108 2.03 13.41 8.56
C GLN A 108 0.64 13.19 9.15
N MET A 109 0.48 13.57 10.43
CA MET A 109 -0.86 13.70 11.01
C MET A 109 -1.52 14.96 10.49
N MET A 110 -2.81 14.90 10.18
CA MET A 110 -3.59 16.06 9.75
C MET A 110 -4.91 16.12 10.51
N THR A 111 -5.53 17.30 10.55
CA THR A 111 -6.83 17.46 11.21
C THR A 111 -7.85 16.47 10.63
N ASP A 112 -8.43 15.66 11.50
CA ASP A 112 -9.58 14.81 11.18
C ASP A 112 -10.79 15.72 10.89
N MET A 113 -11.22 15.75 9.62
CA MET A 113 -12.32 16.59 9.17
C MET A 113 -13.67 15.92 9.29
N ASN A 114 -13.72 14.59 9.39
CA ASN A 114 -14.95 13.81 9.46
C ASN A 114 -15.35 13.42 10.90
N GLY A 115 -14.42 13.48 11.87
CA GLY A 115 -14.64 13.29 13.29
C GLY A 115 -14.80 11.85 13.72
N ASP A 116 -14.19 10.90 13.03
CA ASP A 116 -14.21 9.46 13.38
C ASP A 116 -12.99 9.01 14.19
N GLU A 117 -11.92 9.80 14.22
CA GLU A 117 -10.75 9.54 15.03
C GLU A 117 -10.88 10.13 16.45
N LYS A 118 -10.41 9.34 17.46
CA LYS A 118 -10.55 9.71 18.88
C LYS A 118 -9.65 10.86 19.30
N ASP A 119 -8.47 10.96 18.71
CA ASP A 119 -7.49 12.02 18.93
C ASP A 119 -7.74 13.24 18.05
N GLY A 120 -8.60 13.09 17.04
CA GLY A 120 -9.00 14.14 16.10
C GLY A 120 -7.96 14.39 15.01
N LEU A 121 -7.16 13.38 14.67
CA LEU A 121 -6.13 13.44 13.65
C LEU A 121 -6.23 12.24 12.70
N ASP A 122 -6.20 12.50 11.39
CA ASP A 122 -6.06 11.51 10.32
C ASP A 122 -4.57 11.29 10.01
N GLU A 123 -4.23 10.08 9.61
CA GLU A 123 -2.93 9.76 9.00
C GLU A 123 -2.94 10.08 7.51
N ALA A 124 -1.92 10.80 7.02
CA ALA A 124 -1.87 11.17 5.61
C ALA A 124 -0.57 10.74 4.94
N TRP A 125 -0.66 10.20 3.73
CA TRP A 125 0.46 10.10 2.80
C TRP A 125 0.71 11.49 2.19
N ILE A 126 2.00 11.84 2.03
CA ILE A 126 2.40 13.16 1.56
C ILE A 126 2.81 13.11 0.09
N PRO A 127 1.93 13.52 -0.84
CA PRO A 127 2.25 13.64 -2.26
C PRO A 127 3.31 14.71 -2.53
N TYR A 128 3.83 14.72 -3.76
CA TYR A 128 4.86 15.66 -4.19
C TYR A 128 4.44 17.12 -4.04
N ASP A 129 3.18 17.46 -4.29
CA ASP A 129 2.63 18.81 -4.29
C ASP A 129 2.03 19.26 -2.95
N ALA A 130 2.06 18.39 -1.90
CA ALA A 130 1.63 18.76 -0.55
C ALA A 130 2.64 19.66 0.15
N TYR A 131 2.11 20.64 0.89
CA TYR A 131 2.90 21.56 1.70
C TYR A 131 2.98 21.10 3.16
N LEU A 132 4.09 21.41 3.83
CA LEU A 132 4.32 20.99 5.21
C LEU A 132 3.32 21.59 6.21
N LYS A 133 2.82 22.81 5.91
CA LYS A 133 1.89 23.54 6.76
C LYS A 133 0.75 24.12 5.95
N TYR A 134 -0.40 24.30 6.60
CA TYR A 134 -1.54 24.99 6.04
C TYR A 134 -1.14 26.37 5.50
N CYS A 135 -1.48 26.65 4.25
CA CYS A 135 -1.18 27.91 3.60
C CYS A 135 -2.14 28.15 2.41
N SER A 136 -2.00 29.30 1.73
CA SER A 136 -2.84 29.63 0.56
C SER A 136 -2.66 28.67 -0.62
N LYS A 137 -1.57 27.92 -0.67
CA LYS A 137 -1.25 26.96 -1.74
C LYS A 137 -1.70 25.52 -1.41
N ASP A 138 -1.97 25.24 -0.13
CA ASP A 138 -2.43 23.95 0.35
C ASP A 138 -3.26 24.16 1.62
N LYS A 139 -4.53 23.81 1.53
CA LYS A 139 -5.49 23.89 2.65
C LYS A 139 -5.87 22.49 3.16
N GLY A 140 -5.08 21.46 2.80
CA GLY A 140 -5.31 20.06 3.10
C GLY A 140 -5.71 19.22 1.87
N GLU A 141 -6.14 19.88 0.79
CA GLU A 141 -6.60 19.18 -0.42
C GLU A 141 -5.49 18.43 -1.15
N LYS A 142 -4.22 18.68 -0.82
CA LYS A 142 -3.07 17.99 -1.42
C LYS A 142 -2.53 16.83 -0.59
N HIS A 143 -2.97 16.69 0.64
CA HIS A 143 -2.70 15.52 1.46
C HIS A 143 -3.61 14.37 1.05
N LEU A 144 -3.17 13.14 1.19
CA LEU A 144 -3.96 11.95 0.92
C LEU A 144 -4.23 11.24 2.24
N SER A 145 -5.37 11.54 2.88
CA SER A 145 -5.73 10.96 4.17
C SER A 145 -6.00 9.45 4.06
N ASP A 146 -5.89 8.75 5.16
CA ASP A 146 -6.23 7.33 5.27
C ASP A 146 -7.70 7.06 4.91
N ASP A 147 -8.61 7.96 5.25
CA ASP A 147 -10.02 7.94 4.83
C ASP A 147 -10.19 7.94 3.31
N GLU A 148 -9.48 8.84 2.62
CA GLU A 148 -9.53 8.91 1.17
C GLU A 148 -8.90 7.66 0.55
N ILE A 149 -7.80 7.16 1.11
CA ILE A 149 -7.18 5.89 0.71
C ILE A 149 -8.17 4.73 0.91
N ALA A 150 -8.84 4.66 2.05
CA ALA A 150 -9.83 3.63 2.35
C ALA A 150 -10.99 3.62 1.35
N GLN A 151 -11.44 4.78 0.84
CA GLN A 151 -12.45 4.86 -0.20
C GLN A 151 -11.98 4.20 -1.52
N TYR A 152 -10.72 4.44 -1.95
CA TYR A 152 -10.16 3.77 -3.13
C TYR A 152 -10.00 2.27 -2.91
N LEU A 153 -9.53 1.84 -1.76
CA LEU A 153 -9.35 0.42 -1.42
C LEU A 153 -10.70 -0.32 -1.35
N THR A 154 -11.73 0.30 -0.80
CA THR A 154 -13.11 -0.24 -0.77
C THR A 154 -13.66 -0.42 -2.19
N ARG A 155 -13.47 0.56 -3.08
CA ARG A 155 -13.86 0.45 -4.49
C ARG A 155 -13.07 -0.65 -5.20
N LEU A 156 -11.79 -0.78 -4.91
CA LEU A 156 -10.93 -1.83 -5.44
C LEU A 156 -11.38 -3.21 -4.95
N ARG A 157 -11.68 -3.37 -3.66
CA ARG A 157 -12.23 -4.60 -3.07
C ARG A 157 -13.55 -5.00 -3.77
N SER A 158 -14.41 -4.03 -4.03
CA SER A 158 -15.67 -4.29 -4.76
C SER A 158 -15.44 -4.83 -6.17
N LYS A 159 -14.35 -4.43 -6.83
CA LYS A 159 -13.97 -4.92 -8.17
C LYS A 159 -13.41 -6.33 -8.14
N ILE A 160 -12.50 -6.61 -7.20
CA ILE A 160 -11.81 -7.91 -7.17
C ILE A 160 -12.56 -8.99 -6.38
N GLY A 161 -13.57 -8.59 -5.59
CA GLY A 161 -14.37 -9.51 -4.76
C GLY A 161 -13.55 -10.19 -3.66
N SER A 162 -14.18 -11.11 -2.93
CA SER A 162 -13.55 -11.84 -1.82
C SER A 162 -12.46 -12.84 -2.26
N GLU A 163 -12.44 -13.22 -3.52
CA GLU A 163 -11.44 -14.16 -4.08
C GLU A 163 -10.11 -13.47 -4.41
N GLY A 164 -10.13 -12.13 -4.54
CA GLY A 164 -8.94 -11.32 -4.75
C GLY A 164 -8.28 -10.95 -3.43
N VAL A 165 -7.04 -10.49 -3.50
CA VAL A 165 -6.30 -9.99 -2.33
C VAL A 165 -5.75 -8.60 -2.58
N ILE A 166 -5.68 -7.78 -1.53
CA ILE A 166 -5.06 -6.46 -1.54
C ILE A 166 -4.04 -6.42 -0.42
N ALA A 167 -2.77 -6.15 -0.76
CA ALA A 167 -1.72 -5.82 0.18
C ALA A 167 -1.31 -4.36 0.00
N VAL A 168 -1.34 -3.60 1.07
CA VAL A 168 -0.86 -2.22 1.14
C VAL A 168 0.40 -2.20 2.00
N ILE A 169 1.50 -1.70 1.46
CA ILE A 169 2.77 -1.56 2.16
C ILE A 169 3.05 -0.07 2.34
N VAL A 170 3.24 0.36 3.58
CA VAL A 170 3.47 1.76 3.93
C VAL A 170 4.85 1.91 4.55
N ASP A 171 5.79 2.44 3.77
CA ASP A 171 7.14 2.77 4.22
C ASP A 171 7.23 4.28 4.47
N ALA A 172 6.42 4.75 5.41
CA ALA A 172 6.27 6.12 5.86
C ALA A 172 5.98 6.14 7.37
N CYS A 173 6.06 7.30 8.00
CA CYS A 173 5.75 7.54 9.40
C CYS A 173 4.79 8.71 9.52
N HIS A 174 3.79 8.58 10.38
CA HIS A 174 2.80 9.64 10.64
C HIS A 174 3.01 10.32 12.00
N SER A 175 3.86 9.76 12.88
CA SER A 175 4.06 10.26 14.23
C SER A 175 5.14 11.35 14.32
N GLY A 176 4.87 12.36 15.14
CA GLY A 176 5.67 13.56 15.28
C GLY A 176 6.40 13.74 16.62
N ASP A 177 6.05 13.03 17.65
CA ASP A 177 6.36 13.41 19.04
C ASP A 177 7.81 13.15 19.52
N SER A 178 8.70 12.63 18.68
CA SER A 178 10.05 12.19 19.10
C SER A 178 11.22 12.74 18.28
N THR A 179 10.99 13.66 17.34
CA THR A 179 12.01 14.04 16.35
C THR A 179 12.96 15.16 16.78
N ARG A 180 12.61 15.99 17.75
CA ARG A 180 13.36 17.22 18.07
C ARG A 180 14.81 16.98 18.48
N ASP A 181 15.07 15.94 19.28
CA ASP A 181 16.41 15.67 19.78
C ASP A 181 17.27 14.79 18.88
N LEU A 182 16.66 14.21 17.82
CA LEU A 182 17.29 13.19 16.98
C LEU A 182 17.75 13.71 15.62
N CYS A 183 17.21 14.85 15.17
CA CYS A 183 17.61 15.50 13.92
C CYS A 183 19.01 16.14 13.97
N GLU A 184 19.65 16.21 15.14
CA GLU A 184 21.03 16.67 15.28
C GLU A 184 22.07 15.61 14.84
N ASN A 185 21.61 14.38 14.55
CA ASN A 185 22.50 13.32 14.10
C ASN A 185 22.34 13.11 12.60
N ASP A 186 23.16 13.77 11.79
CA ASP A 186 23.16 13.72 10.32
C ASP A 186 23.19 12.31 9.68
N SER A 187 23.26 11.27 10.49
CA SER A 187 23.37 9.89 10.04
C SER A 187 22.02 9.15 9.90
N VAL A 188 20.91 9.71 10.42
CA VAL A 188 19.59 9.05 10.42
C VAL A 188 18.61 9.84 9.60
N VAL A 189 18.12 9.24 8.51
CA VAL A 189 17.05 9.81 7.67
C VAL A 189 15.71 9.27 8.14
N ILE A 190 14.76 10.16 8.46
CA ILE A 190 13.43 9.85 8.98
C ILE A 190 12.36 10.21 7.95
N ARG A 191 11.40 9.32 7.74
CA ARG A 191 10.27 9.48 6.80
C ARG A 191 9.01 9.93 7.52
N GLY A 192 9.03 11.08 8.13
CA GLY A 192 7.92 11.70 8.85
C GLY A 192 8.33 13.05 9.40
N VAL A 193 7.40 13.73 10.04
CA VAL A 193 7.61 15.05 10.64
C VAL A 193 6.89 15.17 11.97
N ASP A 194 7.45 16.02 12.84
CA ASP A 194 6.90 16.36 14.16
C ASP A 194 6.00 17.62 14.10
N ILE A 195 5.22 17.73 13.05
CA ILE A 195 4.32 18.87 12.85
C ILE A 195 3.03 18.35 12.24
N ASP A 196 1.92 18.52 12.95
CA ASP A 196 0.59 18.21 12.43
C ASP A 196 0.17 19.26 11.37
N PHE A 197 -0.53 18.79 10.35
CA PHE A 197 -1.16 19.67 9.40
C PHE A 197 -2.51 20.13 9.93
N VAL A 198 -2.55 21.29 10.58
CA VAL A 198 -3.74 21.82 11.22
C VAL A 198 -4.60 22.59 10.24
N ILE A 199 -5.80 22.10 9.96
CA ILE A 199 -6.80 22.75 9.12
C ILE A 199 -7.72 23.61 10.03
N PRO A 200 -7.77 24.95 9.85
CA PRO A 200 -8.69 25.78 10.62
C PRO A 200 -10.14 25.54 10.22
N GLY A 201 -11.04 25.46 11.20
CA GLY A 201 -12.49 25.38 10.96
C GLY A 201 -13.22 24.41 11.87
N GLU A 202 -14.52 24.26 11.64
CA GLU A 202 -15.37 23.31 12.35
C GLU A 202 -15.26 21.93 11.69
N ARG A 203 -15.21 20.88 12.52
CA ARG A 203 -15.20 19.48 12.11
C ARG A 203 -16.63 19.00 11.88
N THR A 204 -16.86 18.27 10.80
CA THR A 204 -18.14 17.58 10.59
C THR A 204 -18.07 16.22 11.29
N LYS A 205 -19.03 15.94 12.19
CA LYS A 205 -19.14 14.60 12.77
C LYS A 205 -19.78 13.68 11.75
N SER A 206 -19.02 12.79 11.19
CA SER A 206 -19.48 11.65 10.39
C SER A 206 -19.22 10.36 11.15
N SER A 207 -20.08 9.41 11.00
CA SER A 207 -19.99 8.13 11.70
C SER A 207 -19.35 7.06 10.82
N SER A 208 -18.52 6.27 11.44
CA SER A 208 -18.05 4.92 11.09
C SER A 208 -16.91 4.80 10.10
N ARG A 209 -15.77 4.42 10.68
CA ARG A 209 -14.65 3.77 9.98
C ARG A 209 -15.15 2.50 9.26
N SER A 210 -14.84 2.36 7.99
CA SER A 210 -15.15 1.14 7.24
C SER A 210 -14.28 -0.02 7.75
N THR A 211 -14.84 -1.22 7.82
CA THR A 211 -14.06 -2.43 8.14
C THR A 211 -13.02 -2.64 7.04
N GLU A 212 -11.73 -2.63 7.40
CA GLU A 212 -10.63 -2.88 6.48
C GLU A 212 -10.73 -4.29 5.89
N SER A 213 -10.94 -4.37 4.59
CA SER A 213 -11.00 -5.63 3.83
C SER A 213 -9.75 -5.79 2.93
N TRP A 214 -8.61 -5.32 3.43
CA TRP A 214 -7.27 -5.43 2.85
C TRP A 214 -6.26 -5.62 3.97
N LEU A 215 -5.07 -6.10 3.63
CA LEU A 215 -3.95 -6.18 4.56
C LEU A 215 -3.10 -4.93 4.41
N THR A 216 -2.75 -4.30 5.55
CA THR A 216 -1.76 -3.23 5.62
C THR A 216 -0.54 -3.70 6.42
N LEU A 217 0.65 -3.50 5.87
CA LEU A 217 1.93 -3.68 6.55
C LEU A 217 2.68 -2.36 6.54
N SER A 218 2.78 -1.73 7.71
CA SER A 218 3.47 -0.45 7.91
C SER A 218 4.86 -0.63 8.49
N ALA A 219 5.76 0.29 8.19
CA ALA A 219 7.17 0.24 8.59
C ALA A 219 7.37 0.51 10.08
N CYS A 220 6.41 1.15 10.74
CA CYS A 220 6.48 1.50 12.17
C CYS A 220 5.08 1.48 12.79
N GLN A 221 5.03 1.49 14.13
CA GLN A 221 3.81 1.73 14.89
C GLN A 221 3.42 3.22 14.81
N ASP A 222 2.17 3.56 15.12
CA ASP A 222 1.63 4.93 14.98
C ASP A 222 2.42 6.00 15.76
N PHE A 223 3.07 5.61 16.85
CA PHE A 223 3.89 6.48 17.72
C PHE A 223 5.41 6.35 17.49
N GLN A 224 5.85 5.62 16.45
CA GLN A 224 7.26 5.37 16.16
C GLN A 224 7.71 6.08 14.90
N LEU A 225 9.00 6.36 14.81
CA LEU A 225 9.62 6.96 13.62
C LEU A 225 10.08 5.90 12.62
N ASN A 226 9.81 6.13 11.35
CA ASN A 226 10.32 5.30 10.27
C ASN A 226 11.70 5.78 9.81
N GLN A 227 12.69 4.92 9.96
CA GLN A 227 14.09 5.20 9.61
C GLN A 227 14.46 4.55 8.29
N GLU A 228 15.32 5.21 7.53
CA GLU A 228 15.97 4.60 6.38
C GLU A 228 17.17 3.73 6.80
N TYR A 229 17.44 2.72 5.99
CA TYR A 229 18.59 1.85 6.09
C TYR A 229 19.37 1.87 4.77
N ASN A 230 20.62 2.38 4.79
CA ASN A 230 21.47 2.51 3.59
C ASN A 230 20.79 3.27 2.42
N GLY A 231 20.04 4.33 2.73
CA GLY A 231 19.36 5.16 1.73
C GLY A 231 18.15 4.47 1.06
N VAL A 232 17.53 3.53 1.77
CA VAL A 232 16.31 2.81 1.37
C VAL A 232 15.42 2.70 2.61
N GLY A 233 14.09 2.67 2.45
CA GLY A 233 13.20 2.38 3.57
C GLY A 233 13.52 1.07 4.25
N LYS A 234 13.55 1.05 5.58
CA LYS A 234 13.93 -0.16 6.33
C LYS A 234 13.01 -1.34 5.99
N LEU A 235 11.69 -1.11 5.98
CA LEU A 235 10.73 -2.14 5.62
C LEU A 235 10.95 -2.64 4.20
N THR A 236 11.08 -1.72 3.25
CA THR A 236 11.34 -2.05 1.84
C THR A 236 12.61 -2.87 1.69
N HIS A 237 13.70 -2.46 2.35
CA HIS A 237 14.97 -3.20 2.30
C HIS A 237 14.82 -4.63 2.83
N ILE A 238 14.06 -4.83 3.92
CA ILE A 238 13.82 -6.16 4.48
C ILE A 238 12.96 -6.99 3.55
N LEU A 239 11.88 -6.45 2.99
CA LEU A 239 11.00 -7.16 2.07
C LEU A 239 11.74 -7.64 0.83
N VAL A 240 12.48 -6.76 0.15
CA VAL A 240 13.16 -7.10 -1.11
C VAL A 240 14.29 -8.12 -0.94
N ASN A 241 14.87 -8.21 0.26
CA ASN A 241 15.94 -9.18 0.54
C ASN A 241 15.44 -10.52 1.10
N ASN A 242 14.22 -10.57 1.67
CA ASN A 242 13.75 -11.77 2.40
C ASN A 242 12.49 -12.42 1.81
N TRP A 243 11.85 -11.84 0.80
CA TRP A 243 10.56 -12.31 0.26
C TRP A 243 10.53 -13.80 -0.12
N ARG A 244 11.66 -14.36 -0.57
CA ARG A 244 11.75 -15.79 -0.91
C ARG A 244 11.47 -16.70 0.28
N GLY A 245 11.83 -16.26 1.47
CA GLY A 245 11.56 -16.96 2.73
C GLY A 245 10.10 -16.85 3.20
N PHE A 246 9.27 -16.05 2.53
CA PHE A 246 7.86 -15.81 2.91
C PHE A 246 6.88 -16.75 2.18
N VAL A 247 7.34 -17.39 1.12
CA VAL A 247 6.50 -18.31 0.31
C VAL A 247 5.87 -19.40 1.18
N GLY A 248 4.56 -19.52 1.08
CA GLY A 248 3.79 -20.56 1.79
C GLY A 248 3.52 -20.29 3.28
N LYS A 249 4.03 -19.21 3.84
CA LYS A 249 3.79 -18.83 5.25
C LYS A 249 2.49 -18.03 5.40
N SER A 250 1.89 -18.06 6.61
CA SER A 250 0.80 -17.14 6.95
C SER A 250 1.31 -15.71 7.09
N ASP A 251 0.41 -14.71 6.99
CA ASP A 251 0.77 -13.30 7.13
C ASP A 251 1.37 -13.01 8.51
N GLN A 252 0.84 -13.63 9.57
CA GLN A 252 1.41 -13.51 10.91
C GLN A 252 2.83 -14.10 11.01
N ALA A 253 3.09 -15.21 10.34
CA ALA A 253 4.44 -15.80 10.34
C ALA A 253 5.43 -14.97 9.52
N ILE A 254 4.97 -14.31 8.45
CA ILE A 254 5.76 -13.34 7.68
C ILE A 254 6.04 -12.10 8.52
N TYR A 255 5.01 -11.56 9.17
CA TYR A 255 5.14 -10.41 10.07
C TYR A 255 6.17 -10.70 11.18
N ASN A 256 6.05 -11.82 11.89
CA ASN A 256 6.99 -12.20 12.95
C ASN A 256 8.43 -12.34 12.43
N ALA A 257 8.58 -12.85 11.19
CA ALA A 257 9.90 -12.95 10.56
C ALA A 257 10.48 -11.58 10.21
N ILE A 258 9.65 -10.63 9.78
CA ILE A 258 10.07 -9.25 9.50
C ILE A 258 10.44 -8.55 10.81
N ASP A 259 9.58 -8.61 11.82
CA ASP A 259 9.80 -8.01 13.14
C ASP A 259 11.10 -8.52 13.78
N ALA A 260 11.34 -9.83 13.74
CA ALA A 260 12.60 -10.40 14.20
C ALA A 260 13.83 -9.84 13.46
N VAL A 261 13.70 -9.50 12.16
CA VAL A 261 14.80 -8.87 11.40
C VAL A 261 15.05 -7.43 11.85
N TYR A 262 13.99 -6.67 12.20
CA TYR A 262 14.12 -5.31 12.74
C TYR A 262 14.98 -5.27 14.02
N GLU A 263 14.89 -6.29 14.88
CA GLU A 263 15.63 -6.41 16.12
C GLU A 263 17.09 -6.89 15.95
N THR A 264 17.47 -7.32 14.75
CA THR A 264 18.86 -7.75 14.51
C THR A 264 19.82 -6.57 14.60
N ARG A 265 21.07 -6.85 15.03
CA ARG A 265 22.14 -5.83 15.11
C ARG A 265 22.33 -5.06 13.78
N LYS A 266 22.01 -5.68 12.67
CA LYS A 266 22.13 -5.06 11.33
C LYS A 266 21.14 -3.92 11.13
N TYR A 267 19.90 -4.05 11.64
CA TYR A 267 18.81 -3.11 11.38
C TYR A 267 18.41 -2.29 12.61
N LYS A 268 18.92 -2.66 13.78
CA LYS A 268 18.63 -1.93 15.02
C LYS A 268 19.26 -0.55 14.94
N GLY A 269 18.43 0.45 14.73
CA GLY A 269 18.81 1.86 14.71
C GLY A 269 18.87 2.46 16.12
N PRO A 270 19.21 3.76 16.23
CA PRO A 270 19.22 4.48 17.50
C PRO A 270 17.82 4.68 18.09
N ILE A 271 16.79 4.55 17.28
CA ILE A 271 15.38 4.76 17.65
C ILE A 271 14.64 3.44 17.48
N ALA A 272 13.77 3.11 18.45
CA ALA A 272 12.91 1.93 18.35
C ALA A 272 11.97 2.05 17.15
N GLN A 273 11.90 0.98 16.36
CA GLN A 273 11.03 0.89 15.19
C GLN A 273 10.62 -0.56 14.98
N ASN A 274 9.33 -0.82 15.03
CA ASN A 274 8.73 -2.13 14.80
C ASN A 274 7.67 -2.02 13.71
N PRO A 275 7.55 -2.99 12.82
CA PRO A 275 6.49 -3.00 11.82
C PRO A 275 5.12 -3.13 12.49
N ARG A 276 4.07 -2.78 11.75
CA ARG A 276 2.67 -3.01 12.14
C ARG A 276 1.96 -3.78 11.05
N LEU A 277 1.15 -4.76 11.46
CA LEU A 277 0.27 -5.50 10.58
C LEU A 277 -1.18 -5.25 11.00
N SER A 278 -2.02 -4.83 10.05
CA SER A 278 -3.45 -4.58 10.29
C SER A 278 -4.34 -5.07 9.16
N GLY A 279 -5.66 -5.05 9.39
CA GLY A 279 -6.69 -5.39 8.41
C GLY A 279 -6.87 -6.89 8.18
N GLU A 280 -7.19 -7.27 6.94
CA GLU A 280 -7.46 -8.65 6.53
C GLU A 280 -6.17 -9.47 6.55
N THR A 281 -6.07 -10.44 7.45
CA THR A 281 -4.90 -11.33 7.59
C THR A 281 -5.25 -12.77 7.23
N GLY A 282 -4.23 -13.54 6.86
CA GLY A 282 -4.37 -14.95 6.50
C GLY A 282 -3.19 -15.42 5.65
N ARG A 283 -3.29 -15.27 4.33
CA ARG A 283 -2.26 -15.62 3.35
C ARG A 283 -2.06 -14.56 2.27
N VAL A 284 -2.41 -13.32 2.54
CA VAL A 284 -2.32 -12.21 1.56
C VAL A 284 -0.88 -12.02 1.09
N LEU A 285 0.06 -11.82 2.02
CA LEU A 285 1.48 -11.65 1.69
C LEU A 285 2.08 -12.89 1.03
N SER A 286 1.68 -14.09 1.47
CA SER A 286 2.12 -15.33 0.84
C SER A 286 1.67 -15.42 -0.62
N LEU A 287 0.47 -14.95 -0.94
CA LEU A 287 -0.01 -14.89 -2.33
C LEU A 287 0.74 -13.82 -3.14
N ILE A 288 1.14 -12.70 -2.54
CA ILE A 288 1.98 -11.68 -3.18
C ILE A 288 3.35 -12.28 -3.56
N PHE A 289 3.98 -13.02 -2.65
CA PHE A 289 5.34 -13.55 -2.81
C PHE A 289 5.41 -14.96 -3.41
N ASN A 290 4.34 -15.46 -3.98
CA ASN A 290 4.29 -16.80 -4.56
C ASN A 290 4.03 -16.73 -6.06
N LYS A 291 5.10 -16.83 -6.84
CA LYS A 291 5.00 -17.08 -8.27
C LYS A 291 4.70 -18.58 -8.46
N LYS A 292 3.46 -18.94 -8.71
CA LYS A 292 3.12 -20.20 -9.36
C LYS A 292 3.04 -20.02 -10.84
#